data_481270b6a0ddbc2e257f66205de78a45
#
_entry.id   481270b6a0ddbc2e257f66205de78a45
#
_cell.length_a   1.000
_cell.length_b   1.000
_cell.length_c   1.000
_cell.angle_alpha   90.00
_cell.angle_beta   90.00
_cell.angle_gamma   90.00
#
_symmetry.space_group_name_H-M   'P 1'
#
loop_
_entity.id
_entity.type
_entity.pdbx_description
1 polymer ?
#
loop_
_entity_poly.entity_id
_entity_poly.type
_entity_poly.pdbx_seq_one_letter_code
_entity_poly.pdbx_strand_id
1 'polypeptide(L)'
;MASFAGLDTQVLGISVDSVPCLTAWAKDLGGINYPLLSDFWPHGAIARAYGVLRNEGTSERALFIIDKKGIIRYVDVHEIDQQPSNEVLRASLRAIDPEVRHRPEPQAPAPVPLPHGGIVVYCTKWCSDCKDARAWLAKHKLPYTEVDITYTAGAAQQVERWANGNRTTPTFDI
;
A
#
# COMPACT_ATOMS: atom_id res chain seq x y z
N MET A 1 5.34 -5.98 4.39
CA MET A 1 5.72 -7.21 3.63
C MET A 1 6.19 -8.36 4.51
N ALA A 2 6.92 -8.11 5.61
CA ALA A 2 7.30 -9.20 6.54
C ALA A 2 6.12 -10.08 7.01
N SER A 3 4.92 -9.52 7.14
CA SER A 3 3.71 -10.25 7.52
C SER A 3 3.24 -11.28 6.49
N PHE A 4 3.47 -11.05 5.19
CA PHE A 4 3.14 -12.00 4.14
C PHE A 4 4.20 -13.09 4.00
N ALA A 5 5.49 -12.73 4.12
CA ALA A 5 6.58 -13.70 4.15
C ALA A 5 6.43 -14.70 5.31
N GLY A 6 5.95 -14.24 6.48
CA GLY A 6 5.60 -15.12 7.61
C GLY A 6 4.47 -16.10 7.30
N LEU A 7 3.65 -15.85 6.29
CA LEU A 7 2.60 -16.74 5.78
C LEU A 7 3.06 -17.53 4.52
N ASP A 8 4.36 -17.70 4.32
CA ASP A 8 4.94 -18.41 3.18
C ASP A 8 4.42 -17.88 1.82
N THR A 9 4.32 -16.54 1.74
CA THR A 9 3.70 -15.86 0.61
C THR A 9 4.68 -14.86 0.01
N GLN A 10 4.91 -14.98 -1.31
CA GLN A 10 5.63 -14.01 -2.10
C GLN A 10 4.65 -12.99 -2.68
N VAL A 11 4.86 -11.72 -2.39
CA VAL A 11 4.13 -10.63 -3.03
C VAL A 11 4.82 -10.23 -4.33
N LEU A 12 4.04 -10.04 -5.39
CA LEU A 12 4.49 -9.51 -6.68
C LEU A 12 3.62 -8.31 -7.04
N GLY A 13 4.21 -7.22 -7.48
CA GLY A 13 3.50 -6.11 -8.10
C GLY A 13 3.63 -6.19 -9.61
N ILE A 14 2.52 -6.02 -10.34
CA ILE A 14 2.51 -6.04 -11.81
C ILE A 14 1.84 -4.78 -12.30
N SER A 15 2.47 -4.09 -13.26
CA SER A 15 1.93 -2.88 -13.87
C SER A 15 2.23 -2.85 -15.35
N VAL A 16 1.39 -2.15 -16.11
CA VAL A 16 1.60 -1.87 -17.54
C VAL A 16 2.73 -0.88 -17.80
N ASP A 17 3.35 -0.34 -16.75
CA ASP A 17 4.46 0.58 -16.86
C ASP A 17 5.75 -0.11 -17.31
N SER A 18 6.63 0.68 -17.94
CA SER A 18 7.96 0.21 -18.33
C SER A 18 8.88 0.00 -17.12
N VAL A 19 9.90 -0.85 -17.26
CA VAL A 19 10.89 -1.10 -16.21
C VAL A 19 11.56 0.19 -15.70
N PRO A 20 11.98 1.15 -16.55
CA PRO A 20 12.52 2.42 -16.06
C PRO A 20 11.52 3.22 -15.22
N CYS A 21 10.24 3.25 -15.60
CA CYS A 21 9.18 3.91 -14.84
C CYS A 21 9.00 3.27 -13.46
N LEU A 22 8.88 1.95 -13.39
CA LEU A 22 8.78 1.20 -12.13
C LEU A 22 9.99 1.40 -11.24
N THR A 23 11.19 1.48 -11.82
CA THR A 23 12.44 1.73 -11.08
C THR A 23 12.45 3.13 -10.48
N ALA A 24 12.07 4.15 -11.26
CA ALA A 24 11.98 5.53 -10.78
C ALA A 24 10.93 5.65 -9.66
N TRP A 25 9.76 5.08 -9.87
CA TRP A 25 8.68 5.06 -8.89
C TRP A 25 9.10 4.36 -7.58
N ALA A 26 9.71 3.18 -7.67
CA ALA A 26 10.21 2.47 -6.49
C ALA A 26 11.24 3.30 -5.71
N LYS A 27 12.13 4.02 -6.43
CA LYS A 27 13.12 4.92 -5.82
C LYS A 27 12.45 6.10 -5.11
N ASP A 28 11.45 6.73 -5.74
CA ASP A 28 10.72 7.87 -5.17
C ASP A 28 9.95 7.47 -3.90
N LEU A 29 9.49 6.22 -3.82
CA LEU A 29 8.86 5.65 -2.62
C LEU A 29 9.87 5.29 -1.50
N GLY A 30 11.16 5.50 -1.70
CA GLY A 30 12.19 5.12 -0.74
C GLY A 30 12.54 3.64 -0.75
N GLY A 31 12.17 2.94 -1.82
CA GLY A 31 12.38 1.52 -2.06
C GLY A 31 11.12 0.68 -1.86
N ILE A 32 10.99 -0.33 -2.70
CA ILE A 32 9.95 -1.36 -2.61
C ILE A 32 10.63 -2.69 -2.38
N ASN A 33 10.20 -3.43 -1.36
CA ASN A 33 10.86 -4.66 -0.91
C ASN A 33 10.21 -5.95 -1.45
N TYR A 34 9.56 -5.86 -2.59
CA TYR A 34 9.03 -7.00 -3.35
C TYR A 34 9.22 -6.76 -4.85
N PRO A 35 9.27 -7.80 -5.68
CA PRO A 35 9.45 -7.67 -7.12
C PRO A 35 8.33 -6.85 -7.77
N LEU A 36 8.73 -5.90 -8.63
CA LEU A 36 7.84 -5.21 -9.56
C LEU A 36 8.08 -5.75 -10.96
N LEU A 37 7.02 -6.19 -11.60
CA LEU A 37 7.02 -6.77 -12.93
C LEU A 37 6.36 -5.81 -13.92
N SER A 38 6.96 -5.70 -15.10
CA SER A 38 6.48 -4.83 -16.16
C SER A 38 5.64 -5.65 -17.17
N ASP A 39 4.38 -5.28 -17.33
CA ASP A 39 3.48 -5.78 -18.37
C ASP A 39 3.38 -4.74 -19.52
N PHE A 40 4.49 -4.01 -19.75
CA PHE A 40 4.56 -2.96 -20.76
C PHE A 40 4.43 -3.51 -22.18
N TRP A 41 5.05 -4.67 -22.46
CA TRP A 41 4.99 -5.28 -23.78
C TRP A 41 4.83 -6.81 -23.73
N PRO A 42 3.90 -7.37 -24.49
CA PRO A 42 2.84 -6.73 -25.28
C PRO A 42 1.82 -6.09 -24.35
N HIS A 43 1.52 -4.83 -24.56
CA HIS A 43 0.87 -3.90 -23.65
C HIS A 43 -0.34 -4.48 -22.93
N GLY A 44 -0.22 -4.67 -21.58
CA GLY A 44 -1.27 -5.20 -20.74
C GLY A 44 -1.64 -6.67 -21.00
N ALA A 45 -0.73 -7.49 -21.55
CA ALA A 45 -1.03 -8.88 -21.87
C ALA A 45 -1.38 -9.70 -20.63
N ILE A 46 -0.66 -9.51 -19.53
CA ILE A 46 -0.93 -10.17 -18.26
C ILE A 46 -2.24 -9.66 -17.66
N ALA A 47 -2.42 -8.34 -17.58
CA ALA A 47 -3.66 -7.73 -17.08
C ALA A 47 -4.88 -8.20 -17.89
N ARG A 48 -4.75 -8.34 -19.20
CA ARG A 48 -5.80 -8.89 -20.06
C ARG A 48 -6.09 -10.37 -19.77
N ALA A 49 -5.05 -11.17 -19.59
CA ALA A 49 -5.19 -12.60 -19.29
C ALA A 49 -5.90 -12.82 -17.94
N TYR A 50 -5.69 -11.92 -16.98
CA TYR A 50 -6.36 -11.93 -15.68
C TYR A 50 -7.73 -11.22 -15.72
N GLY A 51 -8.17 -10.67 -16.86
CA GLY A 51 -9.47 -10.00 -17.01
C GLY A 51 -9.56 -8.64 -16.34
N VAL A 52 -8.43 -7.99 -16.08
CA VAL A 52 -8.35 -6.72 -15.33
C VAL A 52 -7.70 -5.58 -16.13
N LEU A 53 -7.56 -5.73 -17.45
CA LEU A 53 -7.12 -4.64 -18.32
C LEU A 53 -8.31 -3.75 -18.66
N ARG A 54 -8.19 -2.47 -18.35
CA ARG A 54 -9.17 -1.43 -18.68
C ARG A 54 -9.05 -0.99 -20.15
N ASN A 55 -10.09 -0.37 -20.64
CA ASN A 55 -10.13 0.13 -22.04
C ASN A 55 -9.09 1.21 -22.31
N GLU A 56 -8.71 1.97 -21.29
CA GLU A 56 -7.68 3.02 -21.35
C GLU A 56 -6.25 2.45 -21.38
N GLY A 57 -6.09 1.11 -21.31
CA GLY A 57 -4.79 0.44 -21.36
C GLY A 57 -4.07 0.36 -20.01
N THR A 58 -4.73 0.69 -18.92
CA THR A 58 -4.22 0.48 -17.54
C THR A 58 -4.87 -0.74 -16.91
N SER A 59 -4.30 -1.25 -15.81
CA SER A 59 -4.94 -2.32 -15.05
C SER A 59 -5.90 -1.76 -14.01
N GLU A 60 -6.94 -2.55 -13.68
CA GLU A 60 -7.70 -2.35 -12.46
C GLU A 60 -6.79 -2.48 -11.23
N ARG A 61 -7.25 -1.95 -10.08
CA ARG A 61 -6.65 -2.27 -8.78
C ARG A 61 -7.14 -3.63 -8.34
N ALA A 62 -6.44 -4.66 -8.74
CA ALA A 62 -6.83 -6.04 -8.52
C ALA A 62 -5.78 -6.80 -7.70
N LEU A 63 -6.26 -7.72 -6.89
CA LEU A 63 -5.46 -8.64 -6.10
C LEU A 63 -5.85 -10.08 -6.41
N PHE A 64 -4.86 -10.91 -6.55
CA PHE A 64 -5.02 -12.35 -6.77
C PHE A 64 -4.19 -13.10 -5.73
N ILE A 65 -4.79 -14.10 -5.09
CA ILE A 65 -4.02 -15.09 -4.33
C ILE A 65 -3.97 -16.35 -5.16
N ILE A 66 -2.76 -16.77 -5.46
CA ILE A 66 -2.47 -17.97 -6.26
C ILE A 66 -1.80 -18.98 -5.34
N ASP A 67 -2.31 -20.19 -5.29
CA ASP A 67 -1.74 -21.25 -4.47
C ASP A 67 -0.46 -21.82 -5.09
N LYS A 68 0.25 -22.67 -4.32
CA LYS A 68 1.50 -23.33 -4.74
C LYS A 68 1.34 -24.25 -5.97
N LYS A 69 0.10 -24.53 -6.38
CA LYS A 69 -0.22 -25.32 -7.59
C LYS A 69 -0.52 -24.43 -8.80
N GLY A 70 -0.40 -23.10 -8.66
CA GLY A 70 -0.69 -22.14 -9.73
C GLY A 70 -2.18 -21.86 -9.92
N ILE A 71 -3.03 -22.20 -8.95
CA ILE A 71 -4.48 -22.02 -9.05
C ILE A 71 -4.87 -20.72 -8.32
N ILE A 72 -5.64 -19.86 -9.00
CA ILE A 72 -6.20 -18.65 -8.38
C ILE A 72 -7.26 -19.10 -7.37
N ARG A 73 -7.10 -18.69 -6.10
CA ARG A 73 -7.96 -19.01 -4.97
C ARG A 73 -8.75 -17.82 -4.45
N TYR A 74 -8.29 -16.62 -4.74
CA TYR A 74 -8.94 -15.41 -4.31
C TYR A 74 -8.72 -14.32 -5.36
N VAL A 75 -9.77 -13.56 -5.63
CA VAL A 75 -9.76 -12.41 -6.53
C VAL A 75 -10.48 -11.28 -5.81
N ASP A 76 -9.88 -10.11 -5.84
CA ASP A 76 -10.45 -8.90 -5.27
C ASP A 76 -10.12 -7.73 -6.19
N VAL A 77 -11.15 -7.03 -6.64
CA VAL A 77 -11.03 -5.89 -7.55
C VAL A 77 -11.64 -4.67 -6.85
N HIS A 78 -10.86 -3.63 -6.69
CA HIS A 78 -11.24 -2.39 -6.02
C HIS A 78 -11.32 -1.22 -6.98
N GLU A 79 -12.06 -0.20 -6.57
CA GLU A 79 -11.92 1.12 -7.16
C GLU A 79 -10.48 1.64 -6.98
N ILE A 80 -10.03 2.48 -7.91
CA ILE A 80 -8.62 2.89 -7.99
C ILE A 80 -8.13 3.64 -6.73
N ASP A 81 -9.03 4.30 -6.02
CA ASP A 81 -8.78 5.07 -4.80
C ASP A 81 -8.95 4.26 -3.50
N GLN A 82 -9.43 3.02 -3.59
CA GLN A 82 -9.65 2.15 -2.43
C GLN A 82 -8.45 1.24 -2.19
N GLN A 83 -7.93 1.25 -0.97
CA GLN A 83 -6.85 0.35 -0.58
C GLN A 83 -7.42 -0.95 -0.02
N PRO A 84 -7.03 -2.12 -0.59
CA PRO A 84 -7.42 -3.42 -0.05
C PRO A 84 -6.94 -3.64 1.38
N SER A 85 -7.78 -4.30 2.20
CA SER A 85 -7.41 -4.61 3.58
C SER A 85 -6.39 -5.74 3.66
N ASN A 86 -5.23 -5.45 4.24
CA ASN A 86 -4.21 -6.46 4.52
C ASN A 86 -4.69 -7.56 5.48
N GLU A 87 -5.67 -7.26 6.33
CA GLU A 87 -6.25 -8.24 7.27
C GLU A 87 -7.08 -9.27 6.53
N VAL A 88 -7.92 -8.82 5.59
CA VAL A 88 -8.70 -9.71 4.73
C VAL A 88 -7.78 -10.62 3.92
N LEU A 89 -6.71 -10.07 3.35
CA LEU A 89 -5.73 -10.86 2.58
C LEU A 89 -5.03 -11.91 3.45
N ARG A 90 -4.60 -11.55 4.67
CA ARG A 90 -3.98 -12.52 5.60
C ARG A 90 -4.97 -13.61 6.03
N ALA A 91 -6.23 -13.25 6.30
CA ALA A 91 -7.27 -14.23 6.62
C ALA A 91 -7.51 -15.20 5.45
N SER A 92 -7.57 -14.67 4.21
CA SER A 92 -7.72 -15.48 3.00
C SER A 92 -6.55 -16.43 2.79
N LEU A 93 -5.30 -15.97 3.00
CA LEU A 93 -4.10 -16.83 2.92
C LEU A 93 -4.16 -17.99 3.93
N ARG A 94 -4.57 -17.72 5.18
CA ARG A 94 -4.73 -18.76 6.18
C ARG A 94 -5.85 -19.76 5.86
N ALA A 95 -6.89 -19.32 5.19
CA ALA A 95 -7.98 -20.20 4.74
C ALA A 95 -7.54 -21.10 3.57
N ILE A 96 -6.69 -20.58 2.69
CA ILE A 96 -6.22 -21.27 1.49
C ILE A 96 -5.12 -22.29 1.80
N ASP A 97 -4.15 -21.92 2.64
CA ASP A 97 -3.01 -22.78 2.98
C ASP A 97 -3.10 -23.28 4.42
N PRO A 98 -3.41 -24.59 4.62
CA PRO A 98 -3.49 -25.18 5.96
C PRO A 98 -2.20 -25.11 6.76
N GLU A 99 -1.02 -25.08 6.10
CA GLU A 99 0.29 -25.05 6.76
C GLU A 99 0.55 -23.72 7.48
N VAL A 100 -0.06 -22.63 7.01
CA VAL A 100 0.10 -21.32 7.61
C VAL A 100 -1.09 -20.91 8.50
N ARG A 101 -2.14 -21.73 8.54
CA ARG A 101 -3.39 -21.43 9.30
C ARG A 101 -3.14 -21.07 10.76
N HIS A 102 -2.22 -21.75 11.41
CA HIS A 102 -1.93 -21.59 12.84
C HIS A 102 -0.68 -20.73 13.12
N ARG A 103 -0.06 -20.15 12.08
CA ARG A 103 1.06 -19.24 12.31
C ARG A 103 0.58 -17.99 13.03
N PRO A 104 1.29 -17.56 14.08
CA PRO A 104 0.90 -16.36 14.82
C PRO A 104 0.87 -15.15 13.88
N GLU A 105 -0.03 -14.23 14.15
CA GLU A 105 0.02 -12.92 13.46
C GLU A 105 1.31 -12.20 13.88
N PRO A 106 2.00 -11.56 12.92
CA PRO A 106 3.05 -10.63 13.27
C PRO A 106 2.46 -9.59 14.22
N GLN A 107 3.01 -9.49 15.41
CA GLN A 107 2.58 -8.45 16.35
C GLN A 107 2.82 -7.09 15.67
N ALA A 108 1.76 -6.30 15.57
CA ALA A 108 1.93 -4.90 15.19
C ALA A 108 2.91 -4.26 16.19
N PRO A 109 3.85 -3.44 15.73
CA PRO A 109 4.69 -2.67 16.64
C PRO A 109 3.81 -1.96 17.67
N ALA A 110 4.24 -1.98 18.93
CA ALA A 110 3.51 -1.26 19.97
C ALA A 110 3.31 0.21 19.52
N PRO A 111 2.12 0.78 19.73
CA PRO A 111 1.89 2.18 19.40
C PRO A 111 2.92 3.05 20.13
N VAL A 112 3.58 3.93 19.38
CA VAL A 112 4.45 4.95 19.96
C VAL A 112 3.61 6.19 20.28
N PRO A 113 3.97 6.98 21.31
CA PRO A 113 3.33 8.26 21.54
C PRO A 113 3.47 9.12 20.28
N LEU A 114 2.35 9.55 19.73
CA LEU A 114 2.35 10.45 18.58
C LEU A 114 2.59 11.90 19.06
N PRO A 115 3.28 12.73 18.27
CA PRO A 115 3.49 14.11 18.63
C PRO A 115 2.14 14.85 18.73
N HIS A 116 2.06 15.76 19.67
CA HIS A 116 0.91 16.63 19.90
C HIS A 116 1.37 18.08 20.11
N GLY A 117 0.51 19.02 19.72
CA GLY A 117 0.77 20.45 19.87
C GLY A 117 1.57 21.05 18.73
N GLY A 118 1.20 22.25 18.34
CA GLY A 118 1.66 22.87 17.11
C GLY A 118 1.05 22.19 15.88
N ILE A 119 1.64 22.39 14.74
CA ILE A 119 1.17 21.74 13.49
C ILE A 119 1.82 20.38 13.36
N VAL A 120 1.03 19.31 13.42
CA VAL A 120 1.47 17.95 13.10
C VAL A 120 0.83 17.52 11.79
N VAL A 121 1.63 17.08 10.82
CA VAL A 121 1.17 16.69 9.50
C VAL A 121 1.37 15.20 9.31
N TYR A 122 0.27 14.47 9.18
CA TYR A 122 0.26 13.04 8.91
C TYR A 122 0.28 12.82 7.40
N CYS A 123 1.38 12.28 6.91
CA CYS A 123 1.67 12.14 5.49
C CYS A 123 2.13 10.75 5.10
N THR A 124 2.22 10.51 3.78
CA THR A 124 3.03 9.45 3.20
C THR A 124 4.07 10.06 2.26
N LYS A 125 5.13 9.33 1.97
CA LYS A 125 6.21 9.83 1.08
C LYS A 125 5.74 10.03 -0.36
N TRP A 126 4.78 9.25 -0.81
CA TRP A 126 4.29 9.24 -2.20
C TRP A 126 3.02 10.07 -2.44
N CYS A 127 2.47 10.69 -1.43
CA CYS A 127 1.29 11.53 -1.54
C CYS A 127 1.64 12.87 -2.20
N SER A 128 1.04 13.16 -3.36
CA SER A 128 1.19 14.44 -4.08
C SER A 128 0.72 15.62 -3.23
N ASP A 129 -0.45 15.50 -2.62
CA ASP A 129 -1.06 16.54 -1.79
C ASP A 129 -0.22 16.81 -0.54
N CYS A 130 0.45 15.78 0.00
CA CYS A 130 1.41 15.96 1.08
C CYS A 130 2.64 16.76 0.64
N LYS A 131 3.08 16.59 -0.60
CA LYS A 131 4.17 17.40 -1.18
C LYS A 131 3.75 18.87 -1.27
N ASP A 132 2.54 19.13 -1.70
CA ASP A 132 1.99 20.48 -1.79
C ASP A 132 1.78 21.10 -0.41
N ALA A 133 1.29 20.34 0.55
CA ALA A 133 1.17 20.76 1.96
C ALA A 133 2.52 21.18 2.55
N ARG A 134 3.57 20.37 2.34
CA ARG A 134 4.95 20.70 2.79
C ARG A 134 5.46 22.00 2.15
N ALA A 135 5.27 22.13 0.83
CA ALA A 135 5.68 23.34 0.10
C ALA A 135 4.95 24.58 0.59
N TRP A 136 3.65 24.45 0.89
CA TRP A 136 2.84 25.54 1.41
C TRP A 136 3.30 25.96 2.82
N LEU A 137 3.50 25.01 3.74
CA LEU A 137 3.99 25.26 5.09
C LEU A 137 5.38 25.94 5.06
N ALA A 138 6.29 25.45 4.21
CA ALA A 138 7.61 26.04 4.04
C ALA A 138 7.54 27.47 3.51
N LYS A 139 6.70 27.73 2.50
CA LYS A 139 6.47 29.08 1.94
C LYS A 139 6.00 30.07 3.00
N HIS A 140 5.15 29.63 3.93
CA HIS A 140 4.60 30.48 4.99
C HIS A 140 5.46 30.48 6.27
N LYS A 141 6.62 29.78 6.24
CA LYS A 141 7.56 29.65 7.37
C LYS A 141 6.89 29.13 8.65
N LEU A 142 5.91 28.25 8.50
CA LEU A 142 5.22 27.60 9.61
C LEU A 142 5.97 26.36 10.05
N PRO A 143 6.46 26.29 11.30
CA PRO A 143 7.09 25.08 11.81
C PRO A 143 6.04 23.98 11.97
N TYR A 144 6.42 22.76 11.61
CA TYR A 144 5.54 21.60 11.75
C TYR A 144 6.35 20.34 12.07
N THR A 145 5.68 19.35 12.63
CA THR A 145 6.20 18.00 12.82
C THR A 145 5.54 17.08 11.81
N GLU A 146 6.33 16.33 11.05
CA GLU A 146 5.79 15.35 10.10
C GLU A 146 5.77 13.95 10.71
N VAL A 147 4.66 13.23 10.50
CA VAL A 147 4.46 11.85 10.91
C VAL A 147 4.15 11.03 9.67
N ASP A 148 5.04 10.08 9.33
CA ASP A 148 4.78 9.14 8.24
C ASP A 148 3.84 8.03 8.74
N ILE A 149 2.62 8.00 8.23
CA ILE A 149 1.58 7.03 8.65
C ILE A 149 1.89 5.59 8.22
N THR A 150 2.84 5.40 7.32
CA THR A 150 3.24 4.06 6.85
C THR A 150 4.19 3.38 7.81
N TYR A 151 5.08 4.17 8.44
CA TYR A 151 6.20 3.65 9.25
C TYR A 151 6.05 3.95 10.74
N THR A 152 5.19 4.90 11.12
CA THR A 152 4.98 5.24 12.53
C THR A 152 3.85 4.40 13.12
N ALA A 153 4.19 3.56 14.08
CA ALA A 153 3.22 2.67 14.72
C ALA A 153 2.07 3.47 15.37
N GLY A 154 0.84 3.14 15.03
CA GLY A 154 -0.36 3.82 15.54
C GLY A 154 -0.80 5.05 14.72
N ALA A 155 0.04 5.60 13.85
CA ALA A 155 -0.27 6.82 13.11
C ALA A 155 -1.40 6.61 12.07
N ALA A 156 -1.37 5.51 11.32
CA ALA A 156 -2.44 5.19 10.37
C ALA A 156 -3.78 5.03 11.07
N GLN A 157 -3.83 4.32 12.20
CA GLN A 157 -5.03 4.14 13.00
C GLN A 157 -5.54 5.46 13.59
N GLN A 158 -4.64 6.38 13.91
CA GLN A 158 -5.02 7.72 14.37
C GLN A 158 -5.70 8.51 13.25
N VAL A 159 -5.15 8.49 12.04
CA VAL A 159 -5.77 9.12 10.86
C VAL A 159 -7.12 8.49 10.54
N GLU A 160 -7.23 7.17 10.55
CA GLU A 160 -8.50 6.45 10.35
C GLU A 160 -9.59 6.89 11.34
N ARG A 161 -9.24 7.08 12.61
CA ARG A 161 -10.19 7.58 13.62
C ARG A 161 -10.71 8.98 13.31
N TRP A 162 -9.86 9.86 12.79
CA TRP A 162 -10.24 11.25 12.44
C TRP A 162 -10.98 11.34 11.10
N ALA A 163 -10.67 10.44 10.16
CA ALA A 163 -11.17 10.46 8.79
C ALA A 163 -12.24 9.38 8.51
N ASN A 164 -13.04 9.02 9.51
CA ASN A 164 -14.15 8.06 9.38
C ASN A 164 -13.76 6.72 8.76
N GLY A 165 -12.61 6.18 9.18
CA GLY A 165 -12.09 4.90 8.70
C GLY A 165 -11.18 4.99 7.47
N ASN A 166 -10.97 6.18 6.91
CA ASN A 166 -10.11 6.37 5.75
C ASN A 166 -8.68 6.77 6.16
N ARG A 167 -7.68 6.35 5.39
CA ARG A 167 -6.27 6.79 5.53
C ARG A 167 -6.00 8.04 4.70
N THR A 168 -6.75 9.09 4.97
CA THR A 168 -6.62 10.36 4.24
C THR A 168 -5.28 11.04 4.56
N THR A 169 -4.55 11.44 3.54
CA THR A 169 -3.32 12.23 3.67
C THR A 169 -3.30 13.37 2.65
N PRO A 170 -2.80 14.57 3.02
CA PRO A 170 -2.36 14.96 4.36
C PRO A 170 -3.51 15.11 5.35
N THR A 171 -3.30 14.71 6.61
CA THR A 171 -4.18 15.05 7.73
C THR A 171 -3.40 15.91 8.72
N PHE A 172 -4.04 16.95 9.24
CA PHE A 172 -3.42 17.89 10.15
C PHE A 172 -4.02 17.74 11.56
N ASP A 173 -3.15 17.75 12.56
CA ASP A 173 -3.47 17.94 13.97
C ASP A 173 -2.90 19.30 14.40
N ILE A 174 -3.76 20.20 14.92
CA ILE A 174 -3.42 21.62 15.22
C ILE A 174 -3.88 21.98 16.63
#